data_37d97402b701c5208c9a6acfa31cc93b
#
_entry.id   37d97402b701c5208c9a6acfa31cc93b
#
_cell.length_a   1.000
_cell.length_b   1.000
_cell.length_c   1.000
_cell.angle_alpha   90.00
_cell.angle_beta   90.00
_cell.angle_gamma   90.00
#
_symmetry.space_group_name_H-M   'P 1'
#
loop_
_entity.id
_entity.type
_entity.pdbx_description
1 polymer ?
#
loop_
_entity_poly.entity_id
_entity_poly.type
_entity_poly.pdbx_seq_one_letter_code
_entity_poly.pdbx_strand_id
1 'polypeptide(L)'
;LARDPDTHRELSRQFHDRETEKAYTALCWGQPSLDSGSIDLPLRYDPPTKPRHVVDHQGGKHALTFWKVVERHDTYCRVELTPITGRSHQLRVHMLSIGHPLLGDGLYAHPEALAAYPRLCLHASMLSFTHPGTGERLTFECPAPF
;
A
#
# COMPACT_ATOMS: atom_id res chain seq x y z
N LEU A 1 7.26 -19.74 0.65
CA LEU A 1 7.74 -19.69 -0.73
C LEU A 1 9.23 -19.99 -0.84
N ALA A 2 10.06 -19.35 -0.03
CA ALA A 2 11.50 -19.60 -0.02
C ALA A 2 11.80 -20.75 0.94
N ARG A 3 12.27 -21.87 0.40
CA ARG A 3 12.47 -23.11 1.17
C ARG A 3 13.91 -23.36 1.56
N ASP A 4 14.86 -22.65 0.96
CA ASP A 4 16.27 -22.78 1.30
C ASP A 4 16.89 -21.42 1.62
N PRO A 5 18.01 -21.39 2.38
CA PRO A 5 18.60 -20.13 2.81
C PRO A 5 19.07 -19.20 1.69
N ASP A 6 19.56 -19.78 0.59
CA ASP A 6 20.05 -18.97 -0.54
C ASP A 6 18.90 -18.31 -1.28
N THR A 7 17.80 -19.02 -1.51
CA THR A 7 16.59 -18.46 -2.12
C THR A 7 16.01 -17.37 -1.24
N HIS A 8 15.95 -17.58 0.08
CA HIS A 8 15.44 -16.59 1.01
C HIS A 8 16.28 -15.31 0.99
N ARG A 9 17.60 -15.41 0.97
CA ARG A 9 18.48 -14.26 0.90
C ARG A 9 18.30 -13.47 -0.38
N GLU A 10 18.16 -14.15 -1.52
CA GLU A 10 17.97 -13.48 -2.81
C GLU A 10 16.63 -12.75 -2.87
N LEU A 11 15.55 -13.35 -2.37
CA LEU A 11 14.25 -12.66 -2.31
C LEU A 11 14.30 -11.45 -1.38
N SER A 12 14.94 -11.58 -0.23
CA SER A 12 15.13 -10.44 0.69
C SER A 12 15.92 -9.31 0.03
N ARG A 13 16.95 -9.63 -0.75
CA ARG A 13 17.73 -8.66 -1.50
C ARG A 13 16.84 -7.92 -2.53
N GLN A 14 16.01 -8.65 -3.27
CA GLN A 14 15.12 -8.05 -4.27
C GLN A 14 14.15 -7.07 -3.62
N PHE A 15 13.58 -7.40 -2.47
CA PHE A 15 12.72 -6.48 -1.72
C PHE A 15 13.48 -5.25 -1.27
N HIS A 16 14.68 -5.43 -0.74
CA HIS A 16 15.53 -4.32 -0.30
C HIS A 16 15.94 -3.41 -1.46
N ASP A 17 16.33 -3.99 -2.60
CA ASP A 17 16.83 -3.27 -3.78
C ASP A 17 15.71 -2.82 -4.72
N ARG A 18 14.44 -3.03 -4.34
CA ARG A 18 13.27 -2.66 -5.14
C ARG A 18 13.19 -3.36 -6.50
N GLU A 19 13.72 -4.57 -6.59
CA GLU A 19 13.61 -5.41 -7.78
C GLU A 19 12.26 -6.13 -7.87
N THR A 20 11.47 -6.09 -6.78
CA THR A 20 10.10 -6.61 -6.78
C THR A 20 9.12 -5.50 -7.16
N GLU A 21 8.06 -5.89 -7.85
CA GLU A 21 6.94 -5.01 -8.14
C GLU A 21 5.71 -5.52 -7.40
N LYS A 22 4.96 -4.59 -6.81
CA LYS A 22 3.74 -4.89 -6.07
C LYS A 22 2.65 -3.94 -6.50
N ALA A 23 1.42 -4.44 -6.59
CA ALA A 23 0.26 -3.61 -6.77
C ALA A 23 -0.82 -4.03 -5.77
N TYR A 24 -1.45 -3.04 -5.17
CA TYR A 24 -2.54 -3.23 -4.23
C TYR A 24 -3.81 -2.66 -4.81
N THR A 25 -4.93 -3.31 -4.54
CA THR A 25 -6.26 -2.77 -4.81
C THR A 25 -6.85 -2.28 -3.49
N ALA A 26 -7.42 -1.09 -3.51
CA ALA A 26 -8.07 -0.51 -2.33
C ALA A 26 -9.35 0.22 -2.71
N LEU A 27 -10.23 0.38 -1.73
CA LEU A 27 -11.36 1.31 -1.82
C LEU A 27 -11.06 2.48 -0.90
N CYS A 28 -11.08 3.70 -1.42
CA CYS A 28 -10.83 4.91 -0.65
C CYS A 28 -12.07 5.80 -0.61
N TRP A 29 -12.21 6.54 0.49
CA TRP A 29 -13.30 7.47 0.69
C TRP A 29 -13.14 8.71 -0.20
N GLY A 30 -14.26 9.16 -0.79
CA GLY A 30 -14.30 10.40 -1.55
C GLY A 30 -13.86 10.25 -2.99
N GLN A 31 -13.65 11.40 -3.63
CA GLN A 31 -13.32 11.52 -5.05
C GLN A 31 -12.02 12.30 -5.21
N PRO A 32 -10.88 11.64 -5.46
CA PRO A 32 -9.67 12.37 -5.83
C PRO A 32 -9.91 13.26 -7.04
N SER A 33 -9.36 14.48 -7.03
CA SER A 33 -9.55 15.43 -8.13
C SER A 33 -8.78 15.05 -9.39
N LEU A 34 -7.76 14.22 -9.26
CA LEU A 34 -6.97 13.68 -10.38
C LEU A 34 -7.25 12.20 -10.54
N ASP A 35 -6.91 11.64 -11.71
CA ASP A 35 -7.05 10.21 -11.98
C ASP A 35 -5.85 9.40 -11.48
N SER A 36 -4.72 10.04 -11.24
CA SER A 36 -3.52 9.39 -10.72
C SER A 36 -2.59 10.42 -10.10
N GLY A 37 -1.62 9.93 -9.32
CA GLY A 37 -0.64 10.81 -8.71
C GLY A 37 0.39 10.02 -7.90
N SER A 38 1.20 10.76 -7.17
CA SER A 38 2.20 10.21 -6.26
C SER A 38 2.08 10.88 -4.90
N ILE A 39 2.43 10.11 -3.87
CA ILE A 39 2.48 10.59 -2.49
C ILE A 39 3.89 10.33 -1.98
N ASP A 40 4.64 11.40 -1.79
CA ASP A 40 6.02 11.37 -1.29
C ASP A 40 6.06 12.07 0.06
N LEU A 41 5.72 11.32 1.11
CA LEU A 41 5.62 11.84 2.48
C LEU A 41 6.33 10.88 3.43
N PRO A 42 7.33 11.35 4.19
CA PRO A 42 8.08 10.50 5.10
C PRO A 42 7.25 10.05 6.30
N LEU A 43 7.47 8.82 6.74
CA LEU A 43 6.65 8.18 7.77
C LEU A 43 7.50 7.73 8.95
N ARG A 44 6.93 7.82 10.15
CA ARG A 44 7.49 7.23 11.36
C ARG A 44 6.43 6.58 12.24
N TYR A 45 6.86 5.65 13.07
CA TYR A 45 6.02 5.10 14.12
C TYR A 45 5.72 6.18 15.17
N ASP A 46 4.48 6.21 15.66
CA ASP A 46 4.05 7.18 16.66
C ASP A 46 3.66 6.46 17.96
N PRO A 47 4.60 6.28 18.91
CA PRO A 47 4.32 5.56 20.14
C PRO A 47 3.10 6.05 20.93
N PRO A 48 2.83 7.38 21.05
CA PRO A 48 1.64 7.86 21.75
C PRO A 48 0.31 7.37 21.16
N THR A 49 0.27 7.08 19.86
CA THR A 49 -0.95 6.60 19.18
C THR A 49 -0.82 5.16 18.71
N LYS A 50 0.06 4.37 19.32
CA LYS A 50 0.30 2.96 18.97
C LYS A 50 -0.98 2.23 18.58
N PRO A 51 -1.01 1.47 17.45
CA PRO A 51 0.11 1.12 16.58
C PRO A 51 0.25 2.02 15.33
N ARG A 52 -0.18 3.26 15.39
CA ARG A 52 -0.22 4.18 14.25
C ARG A 52 1.15 4.66 13.82
N HIS A 53 1.24 4.98 12.53
CA HIS A 53 2.33 5.69 11.91
C HIS A 53 1.83 7.06 11.43
N VAL A 54 2.72 8.04 11.35
CA VAL A 54 2.37 9.41 10.99
C VAL A 54 3.36 9.98 10.01
N VAL A 55 2.95 11.00 9.27
CA VAL A 55 3.84 11.80 8.43
C VAL A 55 4.69 12.67 9.34
N ASP A 56 6.01 12.61 9.14
CA ASP A 56 6.96 13.47 9.86
C ASP A 56 8.09 13.86 8.92
N HIS A 57 8.08 15.11 8.48
CA HIS A 57 9.05 15.63 7.53
C HIS A 57 10.47 15.76 8.10
N GLN A 58 10.63 15.70 9.43
CA GLN A 58 11.93 15.82 10.07
C GLN A 58 12.50 14.48 10.52
N GLY A 59 11.66 13.63 11.13
CA GLY A 59 12.10 12.37 11.71
C GLY A 59 11.60 11.13 10.96
N GLY A 60 10.81 11.30 9.91
CA GLY A 60 10.25 10.18 9.15
C GLY A 60 11.24 9.58 8.16
N LYS A 61 11.00 8.33 7.78
CA LYS A 61 11.76 7.64 6.73
C LYS A 61 11.08 7.89 5.38
N HIS A 62 11.88 8.08 4.35
CA HIS A 62 11.38 8.28 2.99
C HIS A 62 10.35 7.20 2.62
N ALA A 63 9.22 7.63 2.08
CA ALA A 63 8.16 6.74 1.62
C ALA A 63 7.47 7.34 0.39
N LEU A 64 7.34 6.53 -0.65
CA LEU A 64 6.77 6.94 -1.93
C LEU A 64 5.73 5.92 -2.38
N THR A 65 4.55 6.40 -2.74
CA THR A 65 3.44 5.61 -3.28
C THR A 65 2.92 6.25 -4.55
N PHE A 66 2.72 5.45 -5.60
CA PHE A 66 1.93 5.87 -6.76
C PHE A 66 0.50 5.36 -6.62
N TRP A 67 -0.47 6.15 -7.05
CA TRP A 67 -1.88 5.79 -7.00
C TRP A 67 -2.57 6.10 -8.32
N LYS A 68 -3.61 5.32 -8.63
CA LYS A 68 -4.41 5.47 -9.84
C LYS A 68 -5.86 5.10 -9.55
N VAL A 69 -6.79 5.96 -9.94
CA VAL A 69 -8.22 5.66 -9.84
C VAL A 69 -8.59 4.67 -10.95
N VAL A 70 -9.18 3.55 -10.56
CA VAL A 70 -9.63 2.50 -11.49
C VAL A 70 -11.12 2.60 -11.75
N GLU A 71 -11.91 2.87 -10.70
CA GLU A 71 -13.36 3.05 -10.79
C GLU A 71 -13.79 4.15 -9.84
N ARG A 72 -14.76 4.98 -10.28
CA ARG A 72 -15.35 6.02 -9.45
C ARG A 72 -16.79 5.63 -9.10
N HIS A 73 -17.12 5.73 -7.81
CA HIS A 73 -18.46 5.53 -7.28
C HIS A 73 -18.94 6.81 -6.59
N ASP A 74 -20.15 6.84 -6.04
CA ASP A 74 -20.72 8.08 -5.50
C ASP A 74 -19.93 8.66 -4.32
N THR A 75 -19.54 7.81 -3.37
CA THR A 75 -18.88 8.26 -2.13
C THR A 75 -17.47 7.72 -1.96
N TYR A 76 -17.03 6.85 -2.86
CA TYR A 76 -15.71 6.21 -2.78
C TYR A 76 -15.18 5.87 -4.16
N CYS A 77 -13.91 5.51 -4.23
CA CYS A 77 -13.26 5.07 -5.47
C CYS A 77 -12.51 3.77 -5.24
N ARG A 78 -12.44 2.95 -6.29
CA ARG A 78 -11.48 1.85 -6.37
C ARG A 78 -10.19 2.41 -6.93
N VAL A 79 -9.08 2.17 -6.23
CA VAL A 79 -7.76 2.66 -6.62
C VAL A 79 -6.75 1.53 -6.68
N GLU A 80 -5.79 1.66 -7.57
CA GLU A 80 -4.59 0.84 -7.59
C GLU A 80 -3.47 1.60 -6.93
N LEU A 81 -2.78 0.97 -5.97
CA LEU A 81 -1.69 1.57 -5.21
C LEU A 81 -0.41 0.80 -5.50
N THR A 82 0.65 1.52 -5.83
CA THR A 82 1.96 0.94 -6.10
C THR A 82 2.98 1.53 -5.12
N PRO A 83 3.33 0.81 -4.06
CA PRO A 83 4.35 1.27 -3.12
C PRO A 83 5.73 1.09 -3.75
N ILE A 84 6.53 2.15 -3.77
CA ILE A 84 7.92 2.11 -4.20
C ILE A 84 8.82 1.75 -3.02
N THR A 85 8.46 2.24 -1.84
CA THR A 85 9.05 1.86 -0.56
C THR A 85 8.08 0.94 0.20
N GLY A 86 8.52 0.31 1.27
CA GLY A 86 7.70 -0.63 2.03
C GLY A 86 7.58 -0.29 3.51
N ARG A 87 7.31 0.98 3.87
CA ARG A 87 7.15 1.36 5.28
C ARG A 87 5.85 0.81 5.84
N SER A 88 5.84 0.51 7.14
CA SER A 88 4.65 0.02 7.84
C SER A 88 3.48 1.00 7.69
N HIS A 89 2.30 0.48 7.40
CA HIS A 89 1.08 1.24 7.18
C HIS A 89 1.18 2.29 6.06
N GLN A 90 2.19 2.21 5.21
CA GLN A 90 2.48 3.25 4.21
C GLN A 90 1.25 3.63 3.38
N LEU A 91 0.59 2.66 2.76
CA LEU A 91 -0.54 2.93 1.87
C LEU A 91 -1.71 3.55 2.63
N ARG A 92 -1.96 3.09 3.85
CA ARG A 92 -3.04 3.58 4.71
C ARG A 92 -2.82 5.02 5.13
N VAL A 93 -1.60 5.34 5.59
CA VAL A 93 -1.25 6.71 6.03
C VAL A 93 -1.17 7.65 4.83
N HIS A 94 -0.57 7.22 3.72
CA HIS A 94 -0.48 8.04 2.52
C HIS A 94 -1.86 8.42 1.98
N MET A 95 -2.78 7.46 1.88
CA MET A 95 -4.14 7.76 1.40
C MET A 95 -4.91 8.68 2.37
N LEU A 96 -4.76 8.50 3.67
CA LEU A 96 -5.30 9.42 4.66
C LEU A 96 -4.74 10.84 4.45
N SER A 97 -3.44 10.94 4.20
CA SER A 97 -2.73 12.23 4.09
C SER A 97 -3.21 13.08 2.91
N ILE A 98 -3.72 12.45 1.86
CA ILE A 98 -4.31 13.18 0.73
C ILE A 98 -5.83 13.36 0.86
N GLY A 99 -6.40 13.00 2.01
CA GLY A 99 -7.81 13.21 2.31
C GLY A 99 -8.73 12.07 1.88
N HIS A 100 -8.18 10.91 1.52
CA HIS A 100 -8.95 9.77 1.03
C HIS A 100 -8.62 8.49 1.80
N PRO A 101 -8.99 8.40 3.10
CA PRO A 101 -8.71 7.21 3.89
C PRO A 101 -9.37 5.99 3.29
N LEU A 102 -8.79 4.82 3.55
CA LEU A 102 -9.33 3.56 3.05
C LEU A 102 -10.60 3.18 3.80
N LEU A 103 -11.57 2.60 3.09
CA LEU A 103 -12.80 2.13 3.71
C LEU A 103 -12.49 1.00 4.69
N GLY A 104 -13.19 0.99 5.82
CA GLY A 104 -13.04 -0.05 6.83
C GLY A 104 -11.74 -0.01 7.62
N ASP A 105 -10.95 1.05 7.49
CA ASP A 105 -9.67 1.19 8.19
C ASP A 105 -9.89 1.62 9.64
N GLY A 106 -9.75 0.69 10.57
CA GLY A 106 -10.02 0.91 11.99
C GLY A 106 -9.02 1.83 12.69
N LEU A 107 -7.87 2.12 12.08
CA LEU A 107 -6.85 3.00 12.68
C LEU A 107 -6.86 4.42 12.10
N TYR A 108 -7.18 4.58 10.82
CA TYR A 108 -6.95 5.83 10.10
C TYR A 108 -8.21 6.44 9.52
N ALA A 109 -9.30 5.67 9.37
CA ALA A 109 -10.52 6.18 8.78
C ALA A 109 -11.36 6.98 9.78
N HIS A 110 -12.02 8.04 9.31
CA HIS A 110 -13.06 8.69 10.07
C HIS A 110 -14.29 7.75 10.17
N PRO A 111 -15.27 8.05 11.07
CA PRO A 111 -16.39 7.12 11.30
C PRO A 111 -17.16 6.71 10.04
N GLU A 112 -17.35 7.63 9.11
CA GLU A 112 -18.10 7.33 7.87
C GLU A 112 -17.34 6.35 6.97
N ALA A 113 -16.05 6.55 6.77
CA ALA A 113 -15.23 5.63 5.98
C ALA A 113 -15.06 4.28 6.67
N LEU A 114 -14.93 4.28 8.01
CA LEU A 114 -14.84 3.05 8.78
C LEU A 114 -16.11 2.21 8.64
N ALA A 115 -17.27 2.84 8.72
CA ALA A 115 -18.57 2.16 8.64
C ALA A 115 -18.95 1.73 7.22
N ALA A 116 -18.29 2.28 6.19
CA ALA A 116 -18.63 2.02 4.80
C ALA A 116 -18.35 0.59 4.34
N TYR A 117 -17.47 -0.13 5.05
CA TYR A 117 -17.17 -1.53 4.74
C TYR A 117 -16.77 -2.27 6.03
N PRO A 118 -17.14 -3.58 6.16
CA PRO A 118 -16.90 -4.32 7.42
C PRO A 118 -15.45 -4.77 7.65
N ARG A 119 -14.54 -4.46 6.74
CA ARG A 119 -13.12 -4.80 6.85
C ARG A 119 -12.28 -3.73 6.13
N LEU A 120 -10.99 -3.69 6.44
CA LEU A 120 -10.04 -2.85 5.71
C LEU A 120 -10.02 -3.23 4.22
N CYS A 121 -10.35 -2.28 3.35
CA CYS A 121 -10.35 -2.49 1.90
C CYS A 121 -8.98 -2.23 1.30
N LEU A 122 -8.03 -3.12 1.59
CA LEU A 122 -6.68 -3.10 1.06
C LEU A 122 -6.25 -4.54 0.79
N HIS A 123 -5.90 -4.84 -0.45
CA HIS A 123 -5.55 -6.18 -0.88
C HIS A 123 -4.33 -6.17 -1.80
N ALA A 124 -3.34 -7.00 -1.49
CA ALA A 124 -2.19 -7.21 -2.36
C ALA A 124 -2.64 -8.02 -3.58
N SER A 125 -2.79 -7.34 -4.72
CA SER A 125 -3.37 -7.93 -5.93
C SER A 125 -2.33 -8.48 -6.90
N MET A 126 -1.08 -8.01 -6.82
CA MET A 126 -0.01 -8.45 -7.71
C MET A 126 1.33 -8.40 -6.99
N LEU A 127 2.14 -9.42 -7.25
CA LEU A 127 3.55 -9.47 -6.85
C LEU A 127 4.36 -10.01 -8.01
N SER A 128 5.41 -9.31 -8.38
CA SER A 128 6.35 -9.76 -9.42
C SER A 128 7.77 -9.70 -8.88
N PHE A 129 8.52 -10.77 -9.11
CA PHE A 129 9.92 -10.87 -8.69
C PHE A 129 10.69 -11.84 -9.59
N THR A 130 12.02 -11.77 -9.55
CA THR A 130 12.88 -12.72 -10.27
C THR A 130 13.17 -13.92 -9.39
N HIS A 131 12.90 -15.12 -9.90
CA HIS A 131 13.18 -16.37 -9.16
C HIS A 131 14.70 -16.56 -8.98
N PRO A 132 15.21 -16.68 -7.75
CA PRO A 132 16.65 -16.74 -7.51
C PRO A 132 17.35 -17.94 -8.15
N GLY A 133 16.66 -19.08 -8.27
CA GLY A 133 17.24 -20.30 -8.80
C GLY A 133 17.23 -20.40 -10.33
N THR A 134 16.22 -19.84 -10.98
CA THR A 134 16.02 -19.98 -12.44
C THR A 134 16.27 -18.70 -13.23
N GLY A 135 16.27 -17.54 -12.57
CA GLY A 135 16.36 -16.24 -13.23
C GLY A 135 15.08 -15.81 -13.93
N GLU A 136 14.00 -16.60 -13.83
CA GLU A 136 12.73 -16.25 -14.44
C GLU A 136 12.01 -15.13 -13.68
N ARG A 137 11.36 -14.24 -14.43
CA ARG A 137 10.46 -13.26 -13.85
C ARG A 137 9.10 -13.90 -13.58
N LEU A 138 8.71 -13.95 -12.30
CA LEU A 138 7.43 -14.52 -11.87
C LEU A 138 6.48 -13.43 -11.47
N THR A 139 5.22 -13.55 -11.90
CA THR A 139 4.16 -12.62 -11.53
C THR A 139 2.97 -13.41 -10.99
N PHE A 140 2.55 -13.04 -9.78
CA PHE A 140 1.38 -13.62 -9.12
C PHE A 140 0.30 -12.55 -9.03
N GLU A 141 -0.92 -12.91 -9.44
CA GLU A 141 -2.08 -12.03 -9.39
C GLU A 141 -3.20 -12.69 -8.60
N CYS A 142 -3.91 -11.88 -7.81
CA CYS A 142 -5.05 -12.33 -7.02
C CYS A 142 -6.06 -11.19 -6.97
N PRO A 143 -7.27 -11.34 -7.53
CA PRO A 143 -8.27 -10.29 -7.51
C PRO A 143 -8.69 -9.95 -6.08
N ALA A 144 -9.00 -8.67 -5.85
CA ALA A 144 -9.49 -8.22 -4.54
C ALA A 144 -10.87 -8.82 -4.27
N PRO A 145 -11.17 -9.19 -2.98
CA PRO A 145 -12.47 -9.75 -2.61
C PRO A 145 -13.58 -8.71 -2.47
N PHE A 146 -13.30 -7.48 -2.78
CA PHE A 146 -14.27 -6.39 -2.67
C PHE A 146 -14.43 -5.60 -3.97
#